data_2ca86c84df12a4cf60c7ccfbbe6c1551
#
_entry.id   2ca86c84df12a4cf60c7ccfbbe6c1551
#
_cell.length_a   1.000
_cell.length_b   1.000
_cell.length_c   1.000
_cell.angle_alpha   90.00
_cell.angle_beta   90.00
_cell.angle_gamma   90.00
#
_symmetry.space_group_name_H-M   'P 1'
#
loop_
_entity.id
_entity.type
_entity.pdbx_description
1 polymer ?
#
loop_
_entity_poly.entity_id
_entity_poly.type
_entity_poly.pdbx_seq_one_letter_code
_entity_poly.pdbx_strand_id
1 'polypeptide(L)'
;MIITDPNIYEEANKEKYSIKKFNNSGIFLNNFPAKLVPFYQKNVSNRAINSDFLIGIGETIGMGQRCETYEETINSIRLHNNNPNEYNWYFKMKKEKPMQTSGFGVGIERLILFLINEDDIRNVVVLPRDTNENIEP
;
A
#
# COMPACT_ATOMS: atom_id res chain seq x y z
N MET A 1 -3.33 14.86 -9.18
CA MET A 1 -4.36 14.27 -10.05
C MET A 1 -4.93 13.05 -9.35
N ILE A 2 -6.24 12.82 -9.39
CA ILE A 2 -6.91 11.66 -8.77
C ILE A 2 -7.36 10.73 -9.90
N ILE A 3 -6.94 9.48 -9.86
CA ILE A 3 -7.31 8.47 -10.84
C ILE A 3 -8.15 7.39 -10.15
N THR A 4 -9.34 7.13 -10.69
CA THR A 4 -10.29 6.14 -10.14
C THR A 4 -10.61 5.01 -11.12
N ASP A 5 -9.96 4.97 -12.30
CA ASP A 5 -10.20 3.95 -13.32
C ASP A 5 -9.53 2.62 -12.97
N PRO A 6 -10.30 1.52 -12.87
CA PRO A 6 -9.77 0.19 -12.57
C PRO A 6 -8.75 -0.34 -13.58
N ASN A 7 -8.86 0.03 -14.85
CA ASN A 7 -7.96 -0.47 -15.90
C ASN A 7 -6.55 0.12 -15.77
N ILE A 8 -6.44 1.30 -15.19
CA ILE A 8 -5.15 1.95 -14.91
C ILE A 8 -4.38 1.21 -13.81
N TYR A 9 -5.06 0.50 -12.89
CA TYR A 9 -4.39 -0.30 -11.85
C TYR A 9 -3.61 -1.49 -12.41
N GLU A 10 -4.08 -2.13 -13.46
CA GLU A 10 -3.34 -3.21 -14.10
C GLU A 10 -2.08 -2.70 -14.82
N GLU A 11 -2.16 -1.53 -15.44
CA GLU A 11 -1.03 -0.89 -16.08
C GLU A 11 -0.04 -0.30 -15.06
N ALA A 12 -0.52 0.28 -13.96
CA ALA A 12 0.33 0.81 -12.88
C ALA A 12 1.10 -0.30 -12.14
N ASN A 13 0.53 -1.52 -12.07
CA ASN A 13 1.22 -2.67 -11.50
C ASN A 13 2.17 -3.37 -12.50
N LYS A 14 2.01 -3.17 -13.80
CA LYS A 14 2.83 -3.85 -14.81
C LYS A 14 4.11 -3.13 -15.18
N GLU A 15 4.18 -1.82 -15.08
CA GLU A 15 5.43 -1.07 -15.30
C GLU A 15 5.28 0.35 -14.74
N LYS A 16 6.28 0.83 -14.02
CA LYS A 16 6.71 2.22 -13.93
C LYS A 16 5.79 3.17 -14.72
N TYR A 17 4.55 3.33 -14.27
CA TYR A 17 3.77 4.46 -14.77
C TYR A 17 4.59 5.67 -14.43
N SER A 18 5.45 6.00 -15.38
CA SER A 18 6.48 6.98 -15.13
C SER A 18 5.73 8.27 -14.83
N ILE A 19 5.88 8.72 -13.63
CA ILE A 19 5.51 10.07 -13.19
C ILE A 19 5.99 11.09 -14.23
N LYS A 20 7.00 10.78 -15.05
CA LYS A 20 7.40 11.47 -16.29
C LYS A 20 6.23 11.72 -17.25
N LYS A 21 5.23 10.83 -17.34
CA LYS A 21 4.02 11.04 -18.15
C LYS A 21 3.11 12.14 -17.58
N PHE A 22 3.27 12.47 -16.30
CA PHE A 22 2.48 13.46 -15.59
C PHE A 22 3.30 14.68 -15.15
N ASN A 23 4.36 15.03 -15.88
CA ASN A 23 5.20 16.20 -15.65
C ASN A 23 5.76 16.30 -14.22
N ASN A 24 6.21 15.17 -13.65
CA ASN A 24 6.73 15.08 -12.27
C ASN A 24 5.72 15.52 -11.19
N SER A 25 4.43 15.54 -11.48
CA SER A 25 3.38 15.79 -10.48
C SER A 25 3.07 14.54 -9.69
N GLY A 26 2.80 14.69 -8.39
CA GLY A 26 2.30 13.60 -7.56
C GLY A 26 0.89 13.17 -7.98
N ILE A 27 0.62 11.86 -7.89
CA ILE A 27 -0.64 11.25 -8.30
C ILE A 27 -1.23 10.48 -7.13
N PHE A 28 -2.53 10.64 -6.89
CA PHE A 28 -3.29 9.77 -5.98
C PHE A 28 -4.04 8.71 -6.78
N LEU A 29 -3.80 7.44 -6.45
CA LEU A 29 -4.59 6.31 -6.92
C LEU A 29 -5.51 5.88 -5.77
N ASN A 30 -6.83 5.88 -6.01
CA ASN A 30 -7.82 5.61 -4.99
C ASN A 30 -8.65 4.36 -5.28
N ASN A 31 -9.21 3.77 -4.22
CA ASN A 31 -10.25 2.75 -4.33
C ASN A 31 -9.81 1.48 -5.08
N PHE A 32 -8.68 0.91 -4.68
CA PHE A 32 -8.19 -0.34 -5.25
C PHE A 32 -9.22 -1.48 -5.12
N PRO A 33 -9.22 -2.46 -6.04
CA PRO A 33 -10.00 -3.68 -5.84
C PRO A 33 -9.65 -4.33 -4.50
N ALA A 34 -10.67 -4.74 -3.73
CA ALA A 34 -10.48 -5.25 -2.37
C ALA A 34 -9.50 -6.42 -2.26
N LYS A 35 -9.40 -7.26 -3.30
CA LYS A 35 -8.47 -8.41 -3.35
C LYS A 35 -7.00 -8.04 -3.57
N LEU A 36 -6.71 -6.82 -4.02
CA LEU A 36 -5.36 -6.35 -4.34
C LEU A 36 -4.69 -5.61 -3.19
N VAL A 37 -5.43 -5.37 -2.11
CA VAL A 37 -4.93 -4.66 -0.94
C VAL A 37 -4.86 -5.59 0.28
N PRO A 38 -4.11 -5.25 1.33
CA PRO A 38 -4.08 -6.07 2.55
C PRO A 38 -5.47 -6.25 3.18
N PHE A 39 -5.75 -7.46 3.70
CA PHE A 39 -7.04 -7.83 4.26
C PHE A 39 -7.59 -6.89 5.33
N TYR A 40 -6.73 -6.20 6.05
CA TYR A 40 -7.14 -5.30 7.14
C TYR A 40 -7.74 -3.97 6.64
N GLN A 41 -7.66 -3.69 5.34
CA GLN A 41 -8.28 -2.50 4.78
C GLN A 41 -9.79 -2.68 4.62
N LYS A 42 -10.54 -1.65 5.01
CA LYS A 42 -12.00 -1.61 4.86
C LYS A 42 -12.37 -1.61 3.38
N ASN A 43 -13.31 -2.48 3.01
CA ASN A 43 -13.86 -2.48 1.67
C ASN A 43 -15.35 -2.17 1.67
N VAL A 44 -15.79 -1.51 0.61
CA VAL A 44 -17.21 -1.24 0.31
C VAL A 44 -17.42 -1.57 -1.16
N SER A 45 -18.43 -2.39 -1.46
CA SER A 45 -18.75 -2.78 -2.84
C SER A 45 -17.54 -3.30 -3.63
N ASN A 46 -16.74 -4.18 -2.99
CA ASN A 46 -15.54 -4.79 -3.57
C ASN A 46 -14.39 -3.81 -3.89
N ARG A 47 -14.42 -2.62 -3.28
CA ARG A 47 -13.37 -1.59 -3.37
C ARG A 47 -12.86 -1.25 -1.98
N ALA A 48 -11.54 -1.13 -1.85
CA ALA A 48 -10.94 -0.66 -0.60
C ALA A 48 -11.11 0.86 -0.44
N ILE A 49 -11.31 1.30 0.79
CA ILE A 49 -11.23 2.72 1.13
C ILE A 49 -9.77 3.04 1.39
N ASN A 50 -9.04 3.25 0.33
CA ASN A 50 -7.60 3.49 0.37
C ASN A 50 -7.14 4.46 -0.71
N SER A 51 -5.91 4.89 -0.57
CA SER A 51 -5.22 5.72 -1.56
C SER A 51 -3.72 5.49 -1.47
N ASP A 52 -3.07 5.43 -2.63
CA ASP A 52 -1.63 5.47 -2.74
C ASP A 52 -1.22 6.79 -3.37
N PHE A 53 -0.22 7.44 -2.79
CA PHE A 53 0.40 8.62 -3.36
C PHE A 53 1.70 8.23 -4.06
N LEU A 54 1.72 8.43 -5.36
CA LEU A 54 2.84 8.13 -6.23
C LEU A 54 3.61 9.41 -6.55
N ILE A 55 4.91 9.38 -6.30
CA ILE A 55 5.85 10.44 -6.67
C ILE A 55 7.24 9.84 -6.89
N GLY A 56 8.04 10.40 -7.79
CA GLY A 56 9.36 9.90 -8.10
C GLY A 56 9.32 8.50 -8.73
N ILE A 57 9.85 7.50 -8.07
CA ILE A 57 9.97 6.12 -8.59
C ILE A 57 8.71 5.27 -8.40
N GLY A 58 7.64 5.80 -7.80
CA GLY A 58 6.39 5.07 -7.59
C GLY A 58 5.64 5.43 -6.31
N GLU A 59 4.98 4.43 -5.70
CA GLU A 59 4.26 4.62 -4.45
C GLU A 59 5.21 5.05 -3.33
N THR A 60 5.03 6.26 -2.84
CA THR A 60 5.80 6.81 -1.72
C THR A 60 4.99 6.80 -0.43
N ILE A 61 3.67 6.95 -0.52
CA ILE A 61 2.76 6.90 0.63
C ILE A 61 1.60 5.96 0.30
N GLY A 62 1.43 4.91 1.10
CA GLY A 62 0.24 4.07 1.10
C GLY A 62 -0.65 4.38 2.28
N MET A 63 -1.96 4.56 2.07
CA MET A 63 -2.91 4.92 3.13
C MET A 63 -4.23 4.19 2.99
N GLY A 64 -4.95 4.00 4.10
CA GLY A 64 -6.27 3.40 4.04
C GLY A 64 -6.99 3.35 5.36
N GLN A 65 -8.31 3.24 5.26
CA GLN A 65 -9.19 2.97 6.39
C GLN A 65 -9.09 1.48 6.75
N ARG A 66 -9.12 1.17 8.03
CA ARG A 66 -9.07 -0.21 8.53
C ARG A 66 -10.47 -0.78 8.71
N CYS A 67 -10.60 -2.11 8.61
CA CYS A 67 -11.82 -2.79 9.04
C CYS A 67 -12.14 -2.36 10.49
N GLU A 68 -13.37 -2.01 10.75
CA GLU A 68 -13.81 -1.52 12.05
C GLU A 68 -14.20 -2.68 12.98
N THR A 69 -15.02 -3.60 12.47
CA THR A 69 -15.61 -4.68 13.25
C THR A 69 -14.92 -6.03 13.01
N TYR A 70 -15.24 -6.99 13.89
CA TYR A 70 -14.85 -8.39 13.71
C TYR A 70 -15.43 -8.98 12.41
N GLU A 71 -16.69 -8.69 12.11
CA GLU A 71 -17.40 -9.21 10.94
C GLU A 71 -16.77 -8.72 9.65
N GLU A 72 -16.44 -7.44 9.58
CA GLU A 72 -15.71 -6.87 8.43
C GLU A 72 -14.36 -7.57 8.25
N THR A 73 -13.62 -7.77 9.35
CA THR A 73 -12.29 -8.36 9.34
C THR A 73 -12.32 -9.83 8.90
N ILE A 74 -13.21 -10.65 9.46
CA ILE A 74 -13.28 -12.08 9.11
C ILE A 74 -13.72 -12.29 7.65
N ASN A 75 -14.64 -11.45 7.16
CA ASN A 75 -15.08 -11.50 5.77
C ASN A 75 -13.93 -11.13 4.82
N SER A 76 -13.14 -10.12 5.18
CA SER A 76 -11.97 -9.72 4.40
C SER A 76 -10.87 -10.79 4.40
N ILE A 77 -10.58 -11.43 5.52
CA ILE A 77 -9.61 -12.54 5.61
C ILE A 77 -10.03 -13.69 4.68
N ARG A 78 -11.32 -14.04 4.69
CA ARG A 78 -11.86 -15.09 3.80
C ARG A 78 -11.75 -14.70 2.32
N LEU A 79 -12.02 -13.44 1.98
CA LEU A 79 -11.87 -12.91 0.62
C LEU A 79 -10.43 -13.08 0.09
N HIS A 80 -9.44 -12.97 0.97
CA HIS A 80 -8.02 -13.10 0.64
C HIS A 80 -7.48 -14.53 0.77
N ASN A 81 -8.33 -15.50 1.12
CA ASN A 81 -7.94 -16.89 1.38
C ASN A 81 -6.85 -17.05 2.46
N ASN A 82 -6.78 -16.13 3.41
CA ASN A 82 -5.87 -16.22 4.54
C ASN A 82 -6.41 -17.15 5.60
N ASN A 83 -5.52 -17.80 6.36
CA ASN A 83 -5.91 -18.67 7.46
C ASN A 83 -6.36 -17.83 8.68
N PRO A 84 -7.64 -17.87 9.10
CA PRO A 84 -8.13 -17.05 10.20
C PRO A 84 -7.42 -17.31 11.54
N ASN A 85 -6.92 -18.52 11.76
CA ASN A 85 -6.30 -18.90 13.03
C ASN A 85 -5.00 -18.11 13.34
N GLU A 86 -4.35 -17.59 12.32
CA GLU A 86 -3.14 -16.79 12.47
C GLU A 86 -3.44 -15.38 13.01
N TYR A 87 -4.70 -14.97 12.97
CA TYR A 87 -5.15 -13.61 13.32
C TYR A 87 -6.06 -13.55 14.55
N ASN A 88 -6.04 -14.61 15.40
CA ASN A 88 -6.89 -14.68 16.59
C ASN A 88 -6.74 -13.48 17.53
N TRP A 89 -5.50 -13.00 17.71
CA TRP A 89 -5.21 -11.80 18.51
C TRP A 89 -5.88 -10.54 17.93
N TYR A 90 -5.90 -10.42 16.60
CA TYR A 90 -6.51 -9.28 15.91
C TYR A 90 -8.03 -9.34 16.00
N PHE A 91 -8.61 -10.54 15.87
CA PHE A 91 -10.03 -10.76 16.07
C PHE A 91 -10.49 -10.44 17.49
N LYS A 92 -9.72 -10.85 18.50
CA LYS A 92 -10.00 -10.52 19.89
C LYS A 92 -10.06 -9.02 20.10
N MET A 93 -9.07 -8.30 19.60
CA MET A 93 -9.04 -6.83 19.65
C MET A 93 -10.27 -6.21 18.99
N LYS A 94 -10.68 -6.69 17.82
CA LYS A 94 -11.83 -6.15 17.08
C LYS A 94 -13.18 -6.47 17.76
N LYS A 95 -13.28 -7.59 18.48
CA LYS A 95 -14.47 -7.93 19.29
C LYS A 95 -14.58 -7.08 20.55
N GLU A 96 -13.47 -6.90 21.24
CA GLU A 96 -13.44 -6.17 22.52
C GLU A 96 -13.58 -4.67 22.31
N LYS A 97 -12.98 -4.14 21.24
CA LYS A 97 -12.95 -2.71 20.98
C LYS A 97 -13.06 -2.42 19.48
N PRO A 98 -14.25 -2.55 18.88
CA PRO A 98 -14.46 -2.10 17.52
C PRO A 98 -14.20 -0.60 17.41
N MET A 99 -13.40 -0.21 16.43
CA MET A 99 -12.98 1.19 16.27
C MET A 99 -12.68 1.49 14.83
N GLN A 100 -13.26 2.57 14.32
CA GLN A 100 -12.92 3.12 13.03
C GLN A 100 -11.56 3.81 13.11
N THR A 101 -10.61 3.31 12.34
CA THR A 101 -9.25 3.85 12.28
C THR A 101 -8.79 3.95 10.84
N SER A 102 -7.88 4.88 10.60
CA SER A 102 -7.15 5.01 9.34
C SER A 102 -5.66 5.17 9.65
N GLY A 103 -4.83 4.92 8.66
CA GLY A 103 -3.41 5.08 8.82
C GLY A 103 -2.71 5.18 7.47
N PHE A 104 -1.47 5.61 7.50
CA PHE A 104 -0.60 5.67 6.34
C PHE A 104 0.83 5.24 6.71
N GLY A 105 1.56 4.80 5.69
CA GLY A 105 3.00 4.57 5.77
C GLY A 105 3.71 5.42 4.71
N VAL A 106 4.89 5.94 5.05
CA VAL A 106 5.73 6.71 4.13
C VAL A 106 7.03 5.96 3.91
N GLY A 107 7.37 5.69 2.65
CA GLY A 107 8.69 5.18 2.28
C GLY A 107 9.70 6.32 2.31
N ILE A 108 10.46 6.43 3.40
CA ILE A 108 11.42 7.52 3.61
C ILE A 108 12.47 7.53 2.50
N GLU A 109 13.00 6.37 2.14
CA GLU A 109 13.98 6.24 1.07
C GLU A 109 13.42 6.73 -0.27
N ARG A 110 12.16 6.39 -0.58
CA ARG A 110 11.48 6.85 -1.80
C ARG A 110 11.26 8.36 -1.81
N LEU A 111 10.94 8.95 -0.66
CA LEU A 111 10.82 10.39 -0.52
C LEU A 111 12.17 11.08 -0.73
N ILE A 112 13.25 10.54 -0.14
CA ILE A 112 14.60 11.07 -0.31
C ILE A 112 15.02 11.01 -1.78
N LEU A 113 14.81 9.87 -2.46
CA LEU A 113 15.08 9.73 -3.90
C LEU A 113 14.44 10.82 -4.72
N PHE A 114 13.17 11.10 -4.45
CA PHE A 114 12.45 12.18 -5.14
C PHE A 114 13.09 13.54 -4.88
N LEU A 115 13.44 13.83 -3.62
CA LEU A 115 14.01 15.14 -3.23
C LEU A 115 15.39 15.41 -3.83
N ILE A 116 16.23 14.37 -3.97
CA ILE A 116 17.58 14.49 -4.54
C ILE A 116 17.64 14.15 -6.04
N ASN A 117 16.49 13.86 -6.65
CA ASN A 117 16.36 13.45 -8.06
C ASN A 117 17.23 12.22 -8.42
N GLU A 118 17.17 11.19 -7.59
CA GLU A 118 17.88 9.92 -7.73
C GLU A 118 16.86 8.79 -8.01
N ASP A 119 17.24 7.82 -8.82
CA ASP A 119 16.35 6.73 -9.24
C ASP A 119 16.70 5.37 -8.59
N ASP A 120 17.90 5.21 -8.04
CA ASP A 120 18.34 3.95 -7.43
C ASP A 120 18.24 4.01 -5.89
N ILE A 121 17.32 3.22 -5.33
CA ILE A 121 17.08 3.17 -3.89
C ILE A 121 18.31 2.72 -3.09
N ARG A 122 19.24 1.97 -3.69
CA ARG A 122 20.48 1.52 -3.04
C ARG A 122 21.38 2.69 -2.63
N ASN A 123 21.26 3.81 -3.34
CA ASN A 123 22.06 5.01 -3.06
C ASN A 123 21.59 5.79 -1.82
N VAL A 124 20.43 5.47 -1.27
CA VAL A 124 19.84 6.19 -0.12
C VAL A 124 19.56 5.30 1.11
N VAL A 125 19.81 4.00 1.01
CA VAL A 125 19.69 3.10 2.17
C VAL A 125 21.02 3.01 2.90
N VAL A 126 20.97 2.93 4.23
CA VAL A 126 22.19 2.85 5.08
C VAL A 126 22.95 1.55 4.85
N LEU A 127 22.24 0.45 4.63
CA LEU A 127 22.80 -0.88 4.37
C LEU A 127 22.09 -1.46 3.14
N PRO A 128 22.60 -1.18 1.94
CA PRO A 128 22.03 -1.74 0.72
C PRO A 128 22.19 -3.27 0.73
N ARG A 129 21.14 -3.99 0.37
CA ARG A 129 21.19 -5.44 0.15
C ARG A 129 21.10 -5.70 -1.35
N ASP A 130 22.15 -6.27 -1.91
CA ASP A 130 22.20 -6.73 -3.29
C ASP A 130 22.32 -8.26 -3.32
N THR A 131 21.70 -8.90 -4.28
CA THR A 131 21.78 -10.35 -4.48
C THR A 131 23.15 -10.80 -4.95
N ASN A 132 23.97 -9.88 -5.43
CA ASN A 132 25.32 -10.14 -5.96
C ASN A 132 26.44 -9.88 -4.95
N GLU A 133 26.12 -9.30 -3.80
CA GLU A 133 27.10 -8.99 -2.77
C GLU A 133 26.71 -9.61 -1.44
N ASN A 134 27.66 -10.30 -0.82
CA ASN A 134 27.52 -10.81 0.55
C ASN A 134 27.87 -9.66 1.49
N ILE A 135 26.86 -8.93 1.96
CA ILE A 135 27.06 -7.85 2.93
C ILE A 135 27.00 -8.48 4.31
N GLU A 136 28.15 -8.57 4.98
CA GLU A 136 28.23 -8.96 6.39
C GLU A 136 27.93 -7.72 7.26
N PRO A 137 27.18 -7.89 8.38
CA PRO A 137 26.83 -6.80 9.28
C PRO A 137 28.03 -6.28 10.07
#